data_e00ae217e16e61bf1b762b5bf65f53dd
#
_entry.id   e00ae217e16e61bf1b762b5bf65f53dd
#
_cell.length_a   1.000
_cell.length_b   1.000
_cell.length_c   1.000
_cell.angle_alpha   90.00
_cell.angle_beta   90.00
_cell.angle_gamma   90.00
#
_symmetry.space_group_name_H-M   'P 1'
#
loop_
_entity.id
_entity.type
_entity.pdbx_description
1 polymer ?
#
loop_
_entity_poly.entity_id
_entity_poly.type
_entity_poly.pdbx_seq_one_letter_code
_entity_poly.pdbx_strand_id
1 'polypeptide(L)'
;MPKWSILYIKVRGKTQKRFLVSCKMIIFANAMEQNQYIKQFPDLMKGKKILYVHGFASSGQSGTVTRIREVFPQAKVVAPDLPIDPEEAVTLLRNLCAAEQPDLIIGTSMGGMYAEMLHGYHRILVNPALQMGDTMKEHGMIGAQTFSSRREDGIQEFIVTKALVKKYKDITDRCFGNLSSEEKQHVWGLFGDADTTVNTYDLFHQHYPQAMRFHGEHRMNDHSFMHSIVPVIRWIDDRQQGRERPIIYISISTLIDQWQKPQSSSQKAIRTLLENYNLFFVAPAPTDADYYAFINNWLYEHINVPAYGHTIFTNHKTLLYGDYLIDDEDVQGMATLIRYGTDTFKTWEHIIDYFSRLGGQ
;
A
#
# COMPACT_ATOMS: atom_id res chain seq x y z
N MET A 1 -29.77 18.96 -12.76
CA MET A 1 -30.52 17.93 -11.97
C MET A 1 -30.25 16.57 -12.60
N PRO A 2 -29.67 15.59 -11.91
CA PRO A 2 -29.43 14.26 -12.48
C PRO A 2 -30.78 13.53 -12.63
N LYS A 3 -31.04 13.00 -13.82
CA LYS A 3 -32.19 12.15 -14.10
C LYS A 3 -32.00 10.80 -13.41
N TRP A 4 -32.81 10.48 -12.44
CA TRP A 4 -32.89 9.19 -11.79
C TRP A 4 -33.64 8.21 -12.68
N SER A 5 -33.02 7.14 -13.11
CA SER A 5 -33.73 6.05 -13.80
C SER A 5 -34.09 4.98 -12.77
N ILE A 6 -35.37 4.72 -12.59
CA ILE A 6 -35.89 3.68 -11.70
C ILE A 6 -36.15 2.44 -12.56
N LEU A 7 -35.46 1.35 -12.29
CA LEU A 7 -35.78 0.07 -12.93
C LEU A 7 -36.64 -0.78 -12.00
N TYR A 8 -37.77 -1.25 -12.51
CA TYR A 8 -38.67 -2.14 -11.81
C TYR A 8 -38.39 -3.58 -12.25
N ILE A 9 -37.94 -4.43 -11.32
CA ILE A 9 -37.71 -5.85 -11.60
C ILE A 9 -38.82 -6.66 -10.89
N LYS A 10 -39.52 -7.49 -11.65
CA LYS A 10 -40.53 -8.40 -11.14
C LYS A 10 -39.88 -9.72 -10.73
N VAL A 11 -39.85 -10.02 -9.44
CA VAL A 11 -39.36 -11.31 -8.92
C VAL A 11 -40.47 -11.91 -8.08
N ARG A 12 -40.95 -13.12 -8.49
CA ARG A 12 -42.00 -13.90 -7.80
C ARG A 12 -43.26 -13.09 -7.45
N GLY A 13 -43.79 -12.32 -8.43
CA GLY A 13 -45.07 -11.68 -8.30
C GLY A 13 -45.15 -10.42 -7.42
N LYS A 14 -44.03 -9.96 -6.84
CA LYS A 14 -43.93 -8.71 -6.08
C LYS A 14 -42.95 -7.75 -6.73
N THR A 15 -43.34 -6.49 -6.90
CA THR A 15 -42.47 -5.43 -7.42
C THR A 15 -41.64 -4.83 -6.29
N GLN A 16 -40.32 -4.97 -6.32
CA GLN A 16 -39.42 -4.32 -5.37
C GLN A 16 -38.69 -3.16 -6.05
N LYS A 17 -38.66 -2.00 -5.39
CA LYS A 17 -37.77 -0.89 -5.76
C LYS A 17 -36.33 -1.24 -5.33
N ARG A 18 -35.45 -1.44 -6.29
CA ARG A 18 -34.00 -1.45 -6.03
C ARG A 18 -33.40 -0.20 -6.62
N PHE A 19 -32.70 0.57 -5.80
CA PHE A 19 -31.86 1.66 -6.28
C PHE A 19 -30.62 1.04 -6.94
N LEU A 20 -30.51 1.19 -8.25
CA LEU A 20 -29.24 0.99 -8.95
C LEU A 20 -28.35 2.17 -8.60
N VAL A 21 -27.42 1.99 -7.67
CA VAL A 21 -26.26 2.86 -7.57
C VAL A 21 -25.49 2.66 -8.87
N SER A 22 -25.54 3.62 -9.76
CA SER A 22 -24.97 3.55 -11.08
C SER A 22 -23.44 3.34 -10.95
N CYS A 23 -22.86 2.46 -11.76
CA CYS A 23 -21.39 2.33 -11.90
C CYS A 23 -20.70 3.69 -12.07
N LYS A 24 -21.39 4.68 -12.66
CA LYS A 24 -20.92 6.07 -12.74
C LYS A 24 -20.70 6.74 -11.39
N MET A 25 -21.51 6.44 -10.35
CA MET A 25 -21.29 7.02 -9.02
C MET A 25 -20.06 6.40 -8.31
N ILE A 26 -19.81 5.12 -8.54
CA ILE A 26 -18.61 4.46 -8.00
C ILE A 26 -17.36 5.01 -8.70
N ILE A 27 -17.40 5.17 -10.03
CA ILE A 27 -16.31 5.80 -10.80
C ILE A 27 -16.11 7.26 -10.38
N PHE A 28 -17.18 8.01 -10.10
CA PHE A 28 -17.10 9.40 -9.65
C PHE A 28 -16.57 9.52 -8.21
N ALA A 29 -16.96 8.62 -7.32
CA ALA A 29 -16.46 8.58 -5.95
C ALA A 29 -14.96 8.23 -5.94
N ASN A 30 -14.54 7.24 -6.72
CA ASN A 30 -13.13 6.86 -6.88
C ASN A 30 -12.30 8.00 -7.52
N ALA A 31 -12.85 8.70 -8.54
CA ALA A 31 -12.19 9.85 -9.15
C ALA A 31 -12.09 11.06 -8.19
N MET A 32 -13.08 11.26 -7.31
CA MET A 32 -13.01 12.28 -6.25
C MET A 32 -11.97 11.94 -5.19
N GLU A 33 -11.87 10.68 -4.79
CA GLU A 33 -10.85 10.20 -3.84
C GLU A 33 -9.44 10.36 -4.42
N GLN A 34 -9.23 10.02 -5.70
CA GLN A 34 -7.97 10.24 -6.41
C GLN A 34 -7.58 11.71 -6.50
N ASN A 35 -8.52 12.57 -6.92
CA ASN A 35 -8.28 14.01 -7.00
C ASN A 35 -7.94 14.62 -5.64
N GLN A 36 -8.53 14.09 -4.57
CA GLN A 36 -8.21 14.49 -3.21
C GLN A 36 -6.79 14.05 -2.84
N TYR A 37 -6.38 12.83 -3.19
CA TYR A 37 -5.06 12.32 -2.86
C TYR A 37 -3.92 13.04 -3.61
N ILE A 38 -4.10 13.32 -4.90
CA ILE A 38 -3.16 14.13 -5.68
C ILE A 38 -3.01 15.55 -5.08
N LYS A 39 -4.06 16.10 -4.49
CA LYS A 39 -4.01 17.37 -3.77
C LYS A 39 -3.25 17.25 -2.44
N GLN A 40 -3.32 16.10 -1.78
CA GLN A 40 -2.65 15.83 -0.50
C GLN A 40 -1.13 15.73 -0.66
N PHE A 41 -0.65 15.08 -1.71
CA PHE A 41 0.77 14.84 -1.97
C PHE A 41 1.17 15.27 -3.39
N PRO A 42 1.03 16.57 -3.74
CA PRO A 42 1.19 17.04 -5.12
C PRO A 42 2.61 16.82 -5.68
N ASP A 43 3.60 16.72 -4.81
CA ASP A 43 5.01 16.56 -5.17
C ASP A 43 5.55 15.15 -4.93
N LEU A 44 4.69 14.18 -4.58
CA LEU A 44 5.12 12.81 -4.34
C LEU A 44 5.71 12.21 -5.62
N MET A 45 6.94 11.69 -5.54
CA MET A 45 7.73 11.17 -6.65
C MET A 45 7.99 12.15 -7.80
N LYS A 46 7.91 13.46 -7.55
CA LYS A 46 8.15 14.51 -8.54
C LYS A 46 9.56 14.41 -9.13
N GLY A 47 9.64 14.37 -10.46
CA GLY A 47 10.89 14.29 -11.21
C GLY A 47 11.60 12.94 -11.12
N LYS A 48 11.04 11.96 -10.40
CA LYS A 48 11.57 10.61 -10.24
C LYS A 48 11.01 9.64 -11.28
N LYS A 49 11.66 8.49 -11.39
CA LYS A 49 11.28 7.42 -12.31
C LYS A 49 10.76 6.21 -11.52
N ILE A 50 9.60 5.72 -11.92
CA ILE A 50 8.99 4.50 -11.39
C ILE A 50 9.01 3.44 -12.49
N LEU A 51 9.65 2.29 -12.23
CA LEU A 51 9.52 1.11 -13.06
C LEU A 51 8.42 0.23 -12.47
N TYR A 52 7.35 0.01 -13.24
CA TYR A 52 6.30 -0.92 -12.85
C TYR A 52 6.45 -2.25 -13.60
N VAL A 53 6.47 -3.35 -12.85
CA VAL A 53 6.62 -4.73 -13.33
C VAL A 53 5.31 -5.47 -13.10
N HIS A 54 4.59 -5.76 -14.19
CA HIS A 54 3.25 -6.33 -14.12
C HIS A 54 3.23 -7.83 -13.79
N GLY A 55 2.09 -8.33 -13.32
CA GLY A 55 1.85 -9.75 -13.04
C GLY A 55 1.62 -10.61 -14.27
N PHE A 56 1.45 -11.92 -14.04
CA PHE A 56 1.17 -12.91 -15.09
C PHE A 56 -0.08 -12.55 -15.89
N ALA A 57 -0.03 -12.76 -17.20
CA ALA A 57 -1.11 -12.46 -18.14
C ALA A 57 -1.64 -11.00 -18.08
N SER A 58 -0.80 -10.04 -17.67
CA SER A 58 -1.07 -8.61 -17.68
C SER A 58 -0.17 -7.90 -18.69
N SER A 59 -0.15 -6.57 -18.70
CA SER A 59 0.67 -5.76 -19.62
C SER A 59 1.10 -4.43 -19.00
N GLY A 60 1.99 -3.73 -19.70
CA GLY A 60 2.39 -2.35 -19.41
C GLY A 60 1.28 -1.31 -19.61
N GLN A 61 0.10 -1.71 -20.11
CA GLN A 61 -1.08 -0.86 -20.28
C GLN A 61 -2.23 -1.25 -19.32
N SER A 62 -1.93 -1.96 -18.24
CA SER A 62 -2.92 -2.39 -17.25
C SER A 62 -3.52 -1.21 -16.48
N GLY A 63 -4.68 -1.45 -15.85
CA GLY A 63 -5.33 -0.46 -14.98
C GLY A 63 -4.45 0.03 -13.83
N THR A 64 -3.55 -0.84 -13.32
CA THR A 64 -2.57 -0.46 -12.29
C THR A 64 -1.59 0.59 -12.81
N VAL A 65 -1.10 0.46 -14.05
CA VAL A 65 -0.21 1.47 -14.66
C VAL A 65 -0.92 2.81 -14.82
N THR A 66 -2.18 2.77 -15.27
CA THR A 66 -3.03 3.97 -15.36
C THR A 66 -3.14 4.63 -13.99
N ARG A 67 -3.42 3.85 -12.94
CA ARG A 67 -3.52 4.33 -11.56
C ARG A 67 -2.21 4.98 -11.08
N ILE A 68 -1.07 4.36 -11.31
CA ILE A 68 0.24 4.91 -10.92
C ILE A 68 0.46 6.26 -11.62
N ARG A 69 0.16 6.36 -12.92
CA ARG A 69 0.30 7.63 -13.67
C ARG A 69 -0.64 8.73 -13.20
N GLU A 70 -1.86 8.37 -12.78
CA GLU A 70 -2.84 9.32 -12.25
C GLU A 70 -2.43 9.85 -10.87
N VAL A 71 -1.94 8.97 -9.98
CA VAL A 71 -1.56 9.34 -8.61
C VAL A 71 -0.21 10.08 -8.57
N PHE A 72 0.72 9.74 -9.47
CA PHE A 72 2.05 10.36 -9.56
C PHE A 72 2.25 11.09 -10.91
N PRO A 73 1.48 12.14 -11.19
CA PRO A 73 1.48 12.79 -12.52
C PRO A 73 2.80 13.49 -12.85
N GLN A 74 3.66 13.74 -11.86
CA GLN A 74 4.98 14.35 -12.03
C GLN A 74 6.13 13.33 -12.05
N ALA A 75 5.82 12.02 -11.96
CA ALA A 75 6.80 10.94 -12.11
C ALA A 75 6.84 10.42 -13.55
N LYS A 76 8.00 9.99 -14.02
CA LYS A 76 8.12 9.20 -15.25
C LYS A 76 7.83 7.73 -14.94
N VAL A 77 6.71 7.19 -15.42
CA VAL A 77 6.33 5.79 -15.23
C VAL A 77 6.71 4.96 -16.45
N VAL A 78 7.66 4.05 -16.28
CA VAL A 78 8.10 3.05 -17.25
C VAL A 78 7.41 1.73 -16.91
N ALA A 79 6.69 1.16 -17.86
CA ALA A 79 5.95 -0.10 -17.64
C ALA A 79 6.01 -0.92 -18.96
N PRO A 80 7.02 -1.79 -19.11
CA PRO A 80 7.15 -2.59 -20.32
C PRO A 80 6.14 -3.73 -20.36
N ASP A 81 5.80 -4.19 -21.56
CA ASP A 81 5.23 -5.51 -21.76
C ASP A 81 6.32 -6.57 -21.57
N LEU A 82 6.12 -7.49 -20.63
CA LEU A 82 7.11 -8.53 -20.34
C LEU A 82 7.04 -9.66 -21.35
N PRO A 83 8.19 -10.20 -21.82
CA PRO A 83 8.25 -11.47 -22.51
C PRO A 83 7.61 -12.61 -21.69
N ILE A 84 7.06 -13.60 -22.37
CA ILE A 84 6.48 -14.79 -21.73
C ILE A 84 7.60 -15.68 -21.16
N ASP A 85 8.74 -15.71 -21.85
CA ASP A 85 9.92 -16.41 -21.35
C ASP A 85 10.55 -15.65 -20.16
N PRO A 86 10.73 -16.30 -19.01
CA PRO A 86 11.20 -15.61 -17.81
C PRO A 86 12.66 -15.14 -17.90
N GLU A 87 13.53 -15.81 -18.67
CA GLU A 87 14.91 -15.36 -18.87
C GLU A 87 14.98 -14.09 -19.73
N GLU A 88 14.16 -14.03 -20.78
CA GLU A 88 14.03 -12.84 -21.62
C GLU A 88 13.45 -11.67 -20.80
N ALA A 89 12.45 -11.95 -19.93
CA ALA A 89 11.85 -10.94 -19.07
C ALA A 89 12.87 -10.34 -18.08
N VAL A 90 13.68 -11.17 -17.41
CA VAL A 90 14.74 -10.69 -16.50
C VAL A 90 15.79 -9.89 -17.26
N THR A 91 16.18 -10.36 -18.45
CA THR A 91 17.16 -9.65 -19.28
C THR A 91 16.64 -8.27 -19.70
N LEU A 92 15.37 -8.19 -20.16
CA LEU A 92 14.71 -6.92 -20.48
C LEU A 92 14.70 -5.98 -19.29
N LEU A 93 14.28 -6.46 -18.11
CA LEU A 93 14.17 -5.64 -16.91
C LEU A 93 15.53 -5.13 -16.42
N ARG A 94 16.57 -5.94 -16.47
CA ARG A 94 17.95 -5.50 -16.13
C ARG A 94 18.46 -4.43 -17.09
N ASN A 95 18.22 -4.59 -18.39
CA ASN A 95 18.59 -3.59 -19.40
C ASN A 95 17.81 -2.27 -19.18
N LEU A 96 16.52 -2.35 -18.87
CA LEU A 96 15.71 -1.17 -18.53
C LEU A 96 16.20 -0.49 -17.25
N CYS A 97 16.52 -1.25 -16.21
CA CYS A 97 17.09 -0.67 -14.98
C CYS A 97 18.42 0.03 -15.26
N ALA A 98 19.30 -0.55 -16.08
CA ALA A 98 20.57 0.06 -16.45
C ALA A 98 20.38 1.34 -17.29
N ALA A 99 19.41 1.37 -18.20
CA ALA A 99 19.15 2.51 -19.06
C ALA A 99 18.37 3.63 -18.36
N GLU A 100 17.34 3.29 -17.61
CA GLU A 100 16.43 4.25 -17.01
C GLU A 100 16.84 4.68 -15.59
N GLN A 101 17.60 3.86 -14.86
CA GLN A 101 17.99 4.11 -13.46
C GLN A 101 16.76 4.52 -12.61
N PRO A 102 15.77 3.62 -12.40
CA PRO A 102 14.55 3.97 -11.69
C PRO A 102 14.84 4.27 -10.21
N ASP A 103 14.16 5.29 -9.69
CA ASP A 103 14.20 5.64 -8.26
C ASP A 103 13.38 4.66 -7.42
N LEU A 104 12.39 4.02 -8.04
CA LEU A 104 11.51 3.04 -7.40
C LEU A 104 11.07 1.98 -8.41
N ILE A 105 11.09 0.71 -8.00
CA ILE A 105 10.51 -0.40 -8.74
C ILE A 105 9.28 -0.90 -7.97
N ILE A 106 8.14 -1.03 -8.65
CA ILE A 106 6.93 -1.62 -8.08
C ILE A 106 6.60 -2.88 -8.87
N GLY A 107 6.64 -4.03 -8.22
CA GLY A 107 6.32 -5.32 -8.83
C GLY A 107 5.09 -5.96 -8.20
N THR A 108 4.16 -6.47 -9.01
CA THR A 108 2.95 -7.14 -8.52
C THR A 108 2.91 -8.60 -8.95
N SER A 109 2.60 -9.53 -8.04
CA SER A 109 2.49 -10.96 -8.33
C SER A 109 3.78 -11.52 -8.98
N MET A 110 3.72 -12.08 -10.18
CA MET A 110 4.89 -12.48 -10.98
C MET A 110 5.90 -11.33 -11.16
N GLY A 111 5.40 -10.10 -11.37
CA GLY A 111 6.25 -8.92 -11.45
C GLY A 111 6.98 -8.62 -10.14
N GLY A 112 6.40 -8.97 -8.99
CA GLY A 112 7.05 -8.92 -7.69
C GLY A 112 8.22 -9.90 -7.58
N MET A 113 8.08 -11.11 -8.11
CA MET A 113 9.18 -12.08 -8.23
C MET A 113 10.34 -11.51 -9.05
N TYR A 114 10.06 -10.91 -10.20
CA TYR A 114 11.12 -10.30 -11.02
C TYR A 114 11.75 -9.09 -10.33
N ALA A 115 10.94 -8.24 -9.71
CA ALA A 115 11.43 -7.06 -9.01
C ALA A 115 12.35 -7.43 -7.83
N GLU A 116 12.11 -8.57 -7.18
CA GLU A 116 12.99 -9.09 -6.13
C GLU A 116 14.44 -9.26 -6.63
N MET A 117 14.64 -9.73 -7.84
CA MET A 117 15.94 -9.98 -8.45
C MET A 117 16.65 -8.73 -9.01
N LEU A 118 16.02 -7.55 -8.96
CA LEU A 118 16.56 -6.29 -9.45
C LEU A 118 17.24 -5.53 -8.30
N HIS A 119 18.45 -5.95 -7.92
CA HIS A 119 19.20 -5.41 -6.80
C HIS A 119 19.70 -3.98 -7.05
N GLY A 120 19.96 -3.24 -5.95
CA GLY A 120 20.48 -1.87 -5.99
C GLY A 120 19.43 -0.78 -6.12
N TYR A 121 18.14 -1.11 -6.10
CA TYR A 121 17.02 -0.16 -6.22
C TYR A 121 16.06 -0.27 -5.04
N HIS A 122 15.35 0.82 -4.72
CA HIS A 122 14.18 0.73 -3.85
C HIS A 122 13.06 -0.04 -4.54
N ARG A 123 12.48 -1.01 -3.84
CA ARG A 123 11.48 -1.92 -4.42
C ARG A 123 10.29 -2.11 -3.49
N ILE A 124 9.10 -2.10 -4.08
CA ILE A 124 7.86 -2.51 -3.42
C ILE A 124 7.33 -3.74 -4.16
N LEU A 125 7.21 -4.84 -3.45
CA LEU A 125 6.72 -6.11 -3.96
C LEU A 125 5.32 -6.34 -3.39
N VAL A 126 4.30 -6.33 -4.25
CA VAL A 126 2.90 -6.50 -3.83
C VAL A 126 2.45 -7.90 -4.20
N ASN A 127 2.07 -8.69 -3.20
CA ASN A 127 1.67 -10.09 -3.36
C ASN A 127 2.65 -10.86 -4.27
N PRO A 128 3.97 -10.80 -4.04
CA PRO A 128 4.95 -11.34 -4.97
C PRO A 128 4.84 -12.86 -5.06
N ALA A 129 4.75 -13.40 -6.29
CA ALA A 129 4.67 -14.83 -6.57
C ALA A 129 6.08 -15.46 -6.51
N LEU A 130 6.70 -15.46 -5.32
CA LEU A 130 8.07 -15.93 -5.10
C LEU A 130 8.27 -17.45 -5.29
N GLN A 131 7.20 -18.16 -5.60
CA GLN A 131 7.17 -19.59 -5.98
C GLN A 131 6.35 -19.77 -7.26
N MET A 132 6.58 -18.91 -8.27
CA MET A 132 5.73 -18.81 -9.46
C MET A 132 5.52 -20.14 -10.18
N GLY A 133 6.55 -21.00 -10.29
CA GLY A 133 6.43 -22.31 -10.93
C GLY A 133 5.45 -23.22 -10.20
N ASP A 134 5.39 -23.18 -8.89
CA ASP A 134 4.44 -23.96 -8.10
C ASP A 134 3.04 -23.34 -8.14
N THR A 135 2.93 -22.01 -8.03
CA THR A 135 1.68 -21.26 -8.23
C THR A 135 1.03 -21.60 -9.58
N MET A 136 1.79 -21.69 -10.66
CA MET A 136 1.29 -22.07 -11.98
C MET A 136 0.68 -23.47 -12.02
N LYS A 137 1.26 -24.42 -11.28
CA LYS A 137 0.73 -25.80 -11.19
C LYS A 137 -0.52 -25.86 -10.34
N GLU A 138 -0.50 -25.25 -9.16
CA GLU A 138 -1.59 -25.25 -8.21
C GLU A 138 -2.86 -24.63 -8.79
N HIS A 139 -2.71 -23.57 -9.55
CA HIS A 139 -3.84 -22.87 -10.20
C HIS A 139 -4.15 -23.35 -11.62
N GLY A 140 -3.56 -24.46 -12.07
CA GLY A 140 -3.88 -25.06 -13.36
C GLY A 140 -3.61 -24.15 -14.58
N MET A 141 -2.57 -23.31 -14.52
CA MET A 141 -2.27 -22.33 -15.57
C MET A 141 -1.65 -22.92 -16.83
N ILE A 142 -1.48 -24.28 -16.92
CA ILE A 142 -0.95 -24.95 -18.11
C ILE A 142 -2.02 -24.96 -19.22
N GLY A 143 -1.64 -24.56 -20.43
CA GLY A 143 -2.54 -24.48 -21.59
C GLY A 143 -2.63 -23.05 -22.15
N ALA A 144 -3.69 -22.79 -22.90
CA ALA A 144 -3.94 -21.48 -23.49
C ALA A 144 -4.29 -20.47 -22.41
N GLN A 145 -3.69 -19.29 -22.48
CA GLN A 145 -3.90 -18.16 -21.58
C GLN A 145 -4.19 -16.92 -22.41
N THR A 146 -5.00 -16.01 -21.86
CA THR A 146 -5.34 -14.74 -22.49
C THR A 146 -4.82 -13.59 -21.65
N PHE A 147 -4.22 -12.57 -22.27
CA PHE A 147 -3.82 -11.36 -21.56
C PHE A 147 -5.06 -10.56 -21.13
N SER A 148 -5.11 -10.19 -19.86
CA SER A 148 -6.20 -9.41 -19.26
C SER A 148 -6.20 -7.94 -19.68
N SER A 149 -5.09 -7.45 -20.26
CA SER A 149 -4.89 -6.08 -20.72
C SER A 149 -4.22 -6.10 -22.09
N ARG A 150 -4.53 -5.08 -22.90
CA ARG A 150 -3.93 -4.92 -24.22
C ARG A 150 -2.41 -4.76 -24.11
N ARG A 151 -1.67 -5.43 -25.00
CA ARG A 151 -0.22 -5.29 -25.16
C ARG A 151 0.11 -4.39 -26.36
N GLU A 152 1.28 -3.78 -26.33
CA GLU A 152 1.78 -2.96 -27.46
C GLU A 152 2.08 -3.80 -28.71
N ASP A 153 2.57 -5.05 -28.51
CA ASP A 153 2.83 -6.00 -29.58
C ASP A 153 1.57 -6.61 -30.22
N GLY A 154 0.39 -6.33 -29.64
CA GLY A 154 -0.89 -6.84 -30.13
C GLY A 154 -1.18 -8.31 -29.79
N ILE A 155 -0.28 -9.03 -29.14
CA ILE A 155 -0.48 -10.42 -28.73
C ILE A 155 -1.57 -10.47 -27.65
N GLN A 156 -2.60 -11.30 -27.88
CA GLN A 156 -3.72 -11.44 -26.93
C GLN A 156 -3.70 -12.80 -26.20
N GLU A 157 -3.10 -13.80 -26.81
CA GLU A 157 -3.11 -15.17 -26.29
C GLU A 157 -1.70 -15.76 -26.34
N PHE A 158 -1.43 -16.69 -25.41
CA PHE A 158 -0.18 -17.45 -25.36
C PHE A 158 -0.40 -18.82 -24.74
N ILE A 159 0.58 -19.70 -24.88
CA ILE A 159 0.48 -21.07 -24.35
C ILE A 159 1.49 -21.26 -23.22
N VAL A 160 1.00 -21.67 -22.06
CA VAL A 160 1.84 -22.13 -20.94
C VAL A 160 2.09 -23.62 -21.11
N THR A 161 3.34 -23.98 -21.37
CA THR A 161 3.78 -25.36 -21.47
C THR A 161 4.40 -25.86 -20.15
N LYS A 162 4.52 -27.18 -19.96
CA LYS A 162 5.26 -27.74 -18.83
C LYS A 162 6.72 -27.28 -18.80
N ALA A 163 7.33 -27.08 -19.96
CA ALA A 163 8.70 -26.55 -20.09
C ALA A 163 8.77 -25.10 -19.60
N LEU A 164 7.78 -24.28 -19.90
CA LEU A 164 7.70 -22.90 -19.42
C LEU A 164 7.55 -22.86 -17.88
N VAL A 165 6.67 -23.70 -17.31
CA VAL A 165 6.53 -23.83 -15.86
C VAL A 165 7.85 -24.22 -15.19
N LYS A 166 8.61 -25.13 -15.81
CA LYS A 166 9.96 -25.47 -15.32
C LYS A 166 10.89 -24.26 -15.33
N LYS A 167 10.92 -23.48 -16.43
CA LYS A 167 11.72 -22.24 -16.49
C LYS A 167 11.35 -21.25 -15.38
N TYR A 168 10.05 -21.09 -15.09
CA TYR A 168 9.60 -20.24 -13.97
C TYR A 168 10.06 -20.78 -12.63
N LYS A 169 10.11 -22.09 -12.44
CA LYS A 169 10.68 -22.68 -11.22
C LYS A 169 12.17 -22.40 -11.11
N ASP A 170 12.93 -22.69 -12.19
CA ASP A 170 14.38 -22.52 -12.23
C ASP A 170 14.78 -21.05 -11.98
N ILE A 171 13.96 -20.09 -12.45
CA ILE A 171 14.24 -18.65 -12.22
C ILE A 171 13.86 -18.21 -10.79
N THR A 172 12.80 -18.77 -10.21
CA THR A 172 12.38 -18.48 -8.84
C THR A 172 13.44 -18.91 -7.82
N ASP A 173 14.20 -19.95 -8.12
CA ASP A 173 15.31 -20.43 -7.28
C ASP A 173 16.46 -19.40 -7.17
N ARG A 174 16.44 -18.33 -7.98
CA ARG A 174 17.42 -17.22 -7.91
C ARG A 174 16.97 -16.08 -7.00
N CYS A 175 15.72 -16.09 -6.54
CA CYS A 175 15.25 -15.13 -5.55
C CYS A 175 16.08 -15.24 -4.27
N PHE A 176 16.23 -14.12 -3.58
CA PHE A 176 16.97 -14.00 -2.32
C PHE A 176 18.49 -14.26 -2.43
N GLY A 177 19.05 -14.28 -3.64
CA GLY A 177 20.48 -14.43 -3.85
C GLY A 177 21.27 -13.17 -3.48
N ASN A 178 22.40 -13.34 -2.77
CA ASN A 178 23.38 -12.27 -2.48
C ASN A 178 22.82 -11.02 -1.78
N LEU A 179 21.97 -11.17 -0.78
CA LEU A 179 21.36 -10.08 -0.03
C LEU A 179 22.33 -9.48 0.99
N SER A 180 22.80 -8.26 0.77
CA SER A 180 23.49 -7.47 1.79
C SER A 180 22.49 -6.89 2.81
N SER A 181 22.99 -6.43 3.97
CA SER A 181 22.16 -5.76 4.98
C SER A 181 21.57 -4.45 4.44
N GLU A 182 22.28 -3.74 3.58
CA GLU A 182 21.80 -2.53 2.91
C GLU A 182 20.69 -2.85 1.93
N GLU A 183 20.88 -3.87 1.08
CA GLU A 183 19.87 -4.33 0.11
C GLU A 183 18.54 -4.67 0.79
N LYS A 184 18.61 -5.35 1.95
CA LYS A 184 17.39 -5.71 2.70
C LYS A 184 16.57 -4.50 3.17
N GLN A 185 17.19 -3.34 3.36
CA GLN A 185 16.50 -2.13 3.79
C GLN A 185 15.78 -1.39 2.63
N HIS A 186 16.10 -1.75 1.39
CA HIS A 186 15.51 -1.13 0.21
C HIS A 186 14.27 -1.86 -0.31
N VAL A 187 13.90 -2.99 0.30
CA VAL A 187 12.83 -3.86 -0.19
C VAL A 187 11.66 -3.93 0.79
N TRP A 188 10.47 -3.63 0.29
CA TRP A 188 9.22 -3.66 1.02
C TRP A 188 8.30 -4.72 0.42
N GLY A 189 7.84 -5.67 1.23
CA GLY A 189 6.85 -6.67 0.84
C GLY A 189 5.48 -6.31 1.40
N LEU A 190 4.48 -6.22 0.53
CA LEU A 190 3.10 -5.94 0.89
C LEU A 190 2.21 -7.13 0.50
N PHE A 191 1.52 -7.72 1.46
CA PHE A 191 0.78 -8.96 1.32
C PHE A 191 -0.69 -8.76 1.71
N GLY A 192 -1.61 -9.02 0.77
CA GLY A 192 -3.05 -8.99 1.05
C GLY A 192 -3.45 -10.13 1.98
N ASP A 193 -4.18 -9.83 3.05
CA ASP A 193 -4.64 -10.81 4.04
C ASP A 193 -5.75 -11.73 3.49
N ALA A 194 -6.43 -11.31 2.43
CA ALA A 194 -7.43 -12.09 1.69
C ALA A 194 -6.89 -12.65 0.35
N ASP A 195 -5.56 -12.67 0.14
CA ASP A 195 -4.96 -13.26 -1.05
C ASP A 195 -5.06 -14.78 -1.03
N THR A 196 -5.87 -15.35 -1.93
CA THR A 196 -6.04 -16.79 -2.10
C THR A 196 -5.18 -17.37 -3.23
N THR A 197 -4.42 -16.53 -3.95
CA THR A 197 -3.62 -16.95 -5.11
C THR A 197 -2.17 -17.18 -4.74
N VAL A 198 -1.61 -16.32 -3.88
CA VAL A 198 -0.20 -16.35 -3.48
C VAL A 198 -0.10 -16.21 -1.96
N ASN A 199 0.67 -17.09 -1.34
CA ASN A 199 0.95 -17.02 0.09
C ASN A 199 2.46 -17.16 0.33
N THR A 200 3.19 -16.06 0.14
CA THR A 200 4.65 -16.02 0.28
C THR A 200 5.13 -15.04 1.36
N TYR A 201 4.24 -14.62 2.26
CA TYR A 201 4.59 -13.71 3.36
C TYR A 201 5.72 -14.26 4.24
N ASP A 202 5.57 -15.49 4.73
CA ASP A 202 6.56 -16.09 5.64
C ASP A 202 7.90 -16.30 4.95
N LEU A 203 7.89 -16.73 3.69
CA LEU A 203 9.08 -16.86 2.86
C LEU A 203 9.80 -15.53 2.69
N PHE A 204 9.06 -14.46 2.38
CA PHE A 204 9.63 -13.12 2.25
C PHE A 204 10.19 -12.61 3.57
N HIS A 205 9.44 -12.77 4.66
CA HIS A 205 9.80 -12.27 5.99
C HIS A 205 11.08 -12.92 6.56
N GLN A 206 11.40 -14.14 6.15
CA GLN A 206 12.68 -14.79 6.50
C GLN A 206 13.90 -14.07 5.93
N HIS A 207 13.74 -13.33 4.83
CA HIS A 207 14.83 -12.67 4.12
C HIS A 207 14.83 -11.15 4.28
N TYR A 208 13.64 -10.53 4.40
CA TYR A 208 13.46 -9.09 4.45
C TYR A 208 12.66 -8.66 5.68
N PRO A 209 13.14 -7.65 6.44
CA PRO A 209 12.45 -7.19 7.65
C PRO A 209 11.16 -6.40 7.36
N GLN A 210 11.06 -5.75 6.19
CA GLN A 210 9.90 -4.91 5.85
C GLN A 210 8.81 -5.73 5.13
N ALA A 211 8.26 -6.72 5.83
CA ALA A 211 7.11 -7.52 5.41
C ALA A 211 5.84 -7.01 6.11
N MET A 212 4.88 -6.54 5.34
CA MET A 212 3.63 -5.96 5.85
C MET A 212 2.42 -6.66 5.28
N ARG A 213 1.39 -6.85 6.09
CA ARG A 213 0.08 -7.28 5.62
C ARG A 213 -0.83 -6.09 5.42
N PHE A 214 -1.69 -6.13 4.41
CA PHE A 214 -2.72 -5.12 4.19
C PHE A 214 -4.08 -5.77 3.93
N HIS A 215 -5.16 -5.04 4.20
CA HIS A 215 -6.51 -5.50 3.91
C HIS A 215 -6.77 -5.49 2.41
N GLY A 216 -6.71 -6.67 1.79
CA GLY A 216 -6.90 -6.81 0.36
C GLY A 216 -6.68 -8.21 -0.17
N GLU A 217 -7.11 -8.38 -1.41
CA GLU A 217 -6.99 -9.61 -2.19
C GLU A 217 -5.70 -9.64 -3.02
N HIS A 218 -5.54 -10.70 -3.84
CA HIS A 218 -4.41 -10.83 -4.76
C HIS A 218 -4.28 -9.65 -5.72
N ARG A 219 -5.41 -9.20 -6.27
CA ARG A 219 -5.45 -8.04 -7.17
C ARG A 219 -5.63 -6.77 -6.36
N MET A 220 -4.68 -5.87 -6.54
CA MET A 220 -4.72 -4.54 -5.95
C MET A 220 -5.87 -3.73 -6.52
N ASN A 221 -6.75 -3.23 -5.66
CA ASN A 221 -7.79 -2.26 -6.00
C ASN A 221 -7.36 -0.83 -5.61
N ASP A 222 -8.20 0.14 -5.92
CA ASP A 222 -7.93 1.55 -5.64
C ASP A 222 -7.73 1.82 -4.15
N HIS A 223 -8.54 1.21 -3.30
CA HIS A 223 -8.44 1.38 -1.85
C HIS A 223 -7.10 0.84 -1.31
N SER A 224 -6.74 -0.40 -1.64
CA SER A 224 -5.48 -0.99 -1.19
C SER A 224 -4.26 -0.24 -1.75
N PHE A 225 -4.33 0.26 -2.99
CA PHE A 225 -3.27 1.10 -3.54
C PHE A 225 -3.07 2.37 -2.72
N MET A 226 -4.14 3.14 -2.50
CA MET A 226 -4.07 4.45 -1.84
C MET A 226 -3.72 4.34 -0.35
N HIS A 227 -4.26 3.34 0.35
CA HIS A 227 -4.12 3.25 1.81
C HIS A 227 -2.99 2.33 2.28
N SER A 228 -2.42 1.51 1.38
CA SER A 228 -1.35 0.58 1.76
C SER A 228 -0.04 0.82 1.01
N ILE A 229 -0.10 1.05 -0.30
CA ILE A 229 1.11 1.16 -1.13
C ILE A 229 1.63 2.59 -1.14
N VAL A 230 0.75 3.58 -1.30
CA VAL A 230 1.16 4.99 -1.34
C VAL A 230 1.84 5.47 -0.05
N PRO A 231 1.44 5.08 1.18
CA PRO A 231 2.20 5.38 2.38
C PRO A 231 3.65 4.89 2.33
N VAL A 232 3.89 3.70 1.81
CA VAL A 232 5.25 3.16 1.66
C VAL A 232 6.04 3.94 0.61
N ILE A 233 5.40 4.28 -0.51
CA ILE A 233 6.04 5.15 -1.54
C ILE A 233 6.44 6.50 -0.92
N ARG A 234 5.58 7.08 -0.09
CA ARG A 234 5.88 8.33 0.62
C ARG A 234 7.09 8.20 1.54
N TRP A 235 7.19 7.13 2.33
CA TRP A 235 8.36 6.91 3.19
C TRP A 235 9.65 6.76 2.39
N ILE A 236 9.60 6.08 1.25
CA ILE A 236 10.75 5.93 0.34
C ILE A 236 11.12 7.30 -0.25
N ASP A 237 10.14 8.05 -0.75
CA ASP A 237 10.34 9.37 -1.36
C ASP A 237 10.93 10.37 -0.36
N ASP A 238 10.39 10.43 0.86
CA ASP A 238 10.89 11.29 1.93
C ASP A 238 12.35 10.93 2.29
N ARG A 239 12.67 9.62 2.42
CA ARG A 239 14.03 9.15 2.70
C ARG A 239 15.01 9.53 1.58
N GLN A 240 14.63 9.35 0.33
CA GLN A 240 15.47 9.68 -0.83
C GLN A 240 15.73 11.19 -0.95
N GLN A 241 14.80 12.01 -0.49
CA GLN A 241 14.92 13.48 -0.51
C GLN A 241 15.56 14.05 0.76
N GLY A 242 15.84 13.21 1.77
CA GLY A 242 16.24 13.70 3.10
C GLY A 242 15.18 14.60 3.75
N ARG A 243 13.89 14.36 3.41
CA ARG A 243 12.79 15.18 3.93
C ARG A 243 12.42 14.73 5.33
N GLU A 244 12.63 15.59 6.30
CA GLU A 244 12.15 15.43 7.66
C GLU A 244 10.78 16.10 7.79
N ARG A 245 9.79 15.33 8.25
CA ARG A 245 8.44 15.82 8.56
C ARG A 245 8.29 15.95 10.05
N PRO A 246 7.54 16.96 10.53
CA PRO A 246 7.24 17.06 11.96
C PRO A 246 6.57 15.77 12.48
N ILE A 247 6.93 15.40 13.70
CA ILE A 247 6.47 14.15 14.33
C ILE A 247 5.26 14.44 15.23
N ILE A 248 4.19 13.67 15.01
CA ILE A 248 3.05 13.62 15.91
C ILE A 248 3.01 12.26 16.59
N TYR A 249 3.11 12.25 17.91
CA TYR A 249 2.79 11.09 18.73
C TYR A 249 1.30 11.09 19.03
N ILE A 250 0.64 9.94 18.90
CA ILE A 250 -0.79 9.76 19.13
C ILE A 250 -0.98 8.67 20.17
N SER A 251 -1.45 9.04 21.36
CA SER A 251 -1.80 8.06 22.39
C SER A 251 -2.97 7.20 21.95
N ILE A 252 -2.84 5.90 22.13
CA ILE A 252 -3.88 4.90 21.77
C ILE A 252 -5.20 5.19 22.50
N SER A 253 -5.16 5.70 23.72
CA SER A 253 -6.35 6.09 24.49
C SER A 253 -7.23 7.12 23.78
N THR A 254 -6.65 7.96 22.91
CA THR A 254 -7.41 8.95 22.12
C THR A 254 -8.06 8.35 20.88
N LEU A 255 -7.65 7.16 20.46
CA LEU A 255 -8.14 6.47 19.26
C LEU A 255 -9.23 5.44 19.56
N ILE A 256 -9.20 4.83 20.74
CA ILE A 256 -10.04 3.71 21.15
C ILE A 256 -11.13 4.21 22.11
N ASP A 257 -12.39 3.88 21.83
CA ASP A 257 -13.50 4.16 22.76
C ASP A 257 -13.63 3.06 23.83
N GLN A 258 -14.54 3.28 24.79
CA GLN A 258 -14.83 2.30 25.87
C GLN A 258 -15.32 0.93 25.36
N TRP A 259 -15.70 0.82 24.09
CA TRP A 259 -16.17 -0.40 23.45
C TRP A 259 -15.10 -1.02 22.53
N GLN A 260 -13.85 -0.58 22.66
CA GLN A 260 -12.71 -1.00 21.82
C GLN A 260 -12.88 -0.67 20.32
N LYS A 261 -13.75 0.27 19.99
CA LYS A 261 -13.96 0.75 18.62
C LYS A 261 -13.17 2.03 18.37
N PRO A 262 -12.88 2.35 17.08
CA PRO A 262 -12.28 3.64 16.76
C PRO A 262 -13.16 4.80 17.22
N GLN A 263 -12.56 5.80 17.87
CA GLN A 263 -13.20 7.07 18.16
C GLN A 263 -13.72 7.71 16.87
N SER A 264 -14.85 8.39 16.95
CA SER A 264 -15.44 9.07 15.78
C SER A 264 -14.40 9.96 15.11
N SER A 265 -14.33 9.88 13.78
CA SER A 265 -13.43 10.64 12.92
C SER A 265 -11.92 10.42 13.12
N SER A 266 -11.50 9.55 14.05
CA SER A 266 -10.07 9.29 14.30
C SER A 266 -9.34 8.73 13.06
N GLN A 267 -9.93 7.78 12.34
CA GLN A 267 -9.35 7.22 11.13
C GLN A 267 -9.22 8.26 10.00
N LYS A 268 -10.22 9.17 9.88
CA LYS A 268 -10.14 10.30 8.94
C LYS A 268 -9.02 11.25 9.34
N ALA A 269 -8.90 11.55 10.63
CA ALA A 269 -7.85 12.43 11.16
C ALA A 269 -6.45 11.87 10.85
N ILE A 270 -6.22 10.59 11.09
CA ILE A 270 -4.95 9.94 10.79
C ILE A 270 -4.61 10.08 9.31
N ARG A 271 -5.55 9.80 8.39
CA ARG A 271 -5.32 9.97 6.96
C ARG A 271 -4.93 11.40 6.60
N THR A 272 -5.62 12.39 7.17
CA THR A 272 -5.32 13.82 6.93
C THR A 272 -3.95 14.21 7.51
N LEU A 273 -3.64 13.79 8.72
CA LEU A 273 -2.35 14.13 9.36
C LEU A 273 -1.16 13.49 8.64
N LEU A 274 -1.33 12.30 8.05
CA LEU A 274 -0.31 11.64 7.24
C LEU A 274 0.12 12.46 6.01
N GLU A 275 -0.64 13.48 5.60
CA GLU A 275 -0.26 14.34 4.48
C GLU A 275 1.03 15.10 4.74
N ASN A 276 1.17 15.64 5.96
CA ASN A 276 2.25 16.58 6.30
C ASN A 276 3.12 16.13 7.48
N TYR A 277 2.74 15.08 8.21
CA TYR A 277 3.38 14.67 9.45
C TYR A 277 3.83 13.21 9.42
N ASN A 278 4.85 12.88 10.22
CA ASN A 278 5.18 11.51 10.57
C ASN A 278 4.41 11.13 11.85
N LEU A 279 3.59 10.09 11.77
CA LEU A 279 2.76 9.66 12.88
C LEU A 279 3.39 8.47 13.59
N PHE A 280 3.41 8.52 14.92
CA PHE A 280 3.76 7.40 15.79
C PHE A 280 2.65 7.15 16.79
N PHE A 281 2.26 5.89 16.96
CA PHE A 281 1.22 5.47 17.89
C PHE A 281 1.85 5.06 19.21
N VAL A 282 1.37 5.65 20.31
CA VAL A 282 1.95 5.45 21.64
C VAL A 282 0.97 4.71 22.53
N ALA A 283 1.40 3.60 23.08
CA ALA A 283 0.65 2.79 24.01
C ALA A 283 1.43 2.55 25.32
N PRO A 284 0.76 2.33 26.46
CA PRO A 284 1.40 1.85 27.66
C PRO A 284 2.20 0.56 27.44
N ALA A 285 3.22 0.36 28.26
CA ALA A 285 4.04 -0.86 28.28
C ALA A 285 3.80 -1.65 29.59
N PRO A 286 2.64 -2.32 29.76
CA PRO A 286 2.38 -3.16 30.93
C PRO A 286 3.20 -4.46 30.89
N THR A 287 3.15 -5.24 31.97
CA THR A 287 3.77 -6.56 32.03
C THR A 287 2.93 -7.65 31.35
N ASP A 288 1.69 -7.34 31.00
CA ASP A 288 0.77 -8.27 30.35
C ASP A 288 1.07 -8.38 28.85
N ALA A 289 1.48 -9.57 28.39
CA ALA A 289 1.81 -9.83 27.00
C ALA A 289 0.58 -9.74 26.07
N ASP A 290 -0.62 -10.09 26.54
CA ASP A 290 -1.85 -10.07 25.75
C ASP A 290 -2.25 -8.64 25.35
N TYR A 291 -1.87 -7.66 26.19
CA TYR A 291 -2.08 -6.26 25.86
C TYR A 291 -1.32 -5.82 24.59
N TYR A 292 -0.08 -6.25 24.43
CA TYR A 292 0.71 -5.92 23.22
C TYR A 292 0.09 -6.54 21.98
N ALA A 293 -0.39 -7.79 22.09
CA ALA A 293 -1.08 -8.45 21.01
C ALA A 293 -2.40 -7.73 20.65
N PHE A 294 -3.17 -7.32 21.67
CA PHE A 294 -4.41 -6.56 21.49
C PHE A 294 -4.15 -5.24 20.75
N ILE A 295 -3.19 -4.42 21.19
CA ILE A 295 -2.88 -3.13 20.54
C ILE A 295 -2.39 -3.32 19.11
N ASN A 296 -1.49 -4.28 18.87
CA ASN A 296 -1.00 -4.55 17.53
C ASN A 296 -2.12 -5.03 16.60
N ASN A 297 -3.02 -5.90 17.06
CA ASN A 297 -4.18 -6.34 16.29
C ASN A 297 -5.15 -5.18 16.03
N TRP A 298 -5.42 -4.35 17.03
CA TRP A 298 -6.29 -3.18 16.88
C TRP A 298 -5.74 -2.18 15.86
N LEU A 299 -4.44 -1.87 15.93
CA LEU A 299 -3.75 -1.01 14.95
C LEU A 299 -3.78 -1.62 13.55
N TYR A 300 -3.56 -2.92 13.45
CA TYR A 300 -3.69 -3.63 12.19
C TYR A 300 -5.08 -3.48 11.59
N GLU A 301 -6.13 -3.72 12.36
CA GLU A 301 -7.52 -3.69 11.90
C GLU A 301 -8.00 -2.28 11.52
N HIS A 302 -7.53 -1.24 12.21
CA HIS A 302 -8.12 0.09 12.09
C HIS A 302 -7.21 1.14 11.44
N ILE A 303 -5.90 0.98 11.52
CA ILE A 303 -4.90 1.90 10.94
C ILE A 303 -4.15 1.23 9.79
N ASN A 304 -3.77 -0.03 9.97
CA ASN A 304 -3.07 -0.89 9.03
C ASN A 304 -1.66 -0.38 8.69
N VAL A 305 -1.28 -0.32 7.41
CA VAL A 305 0.09 -0.03 6.96
C VAL A 305 0.73 1.20 7.64
N PRO A 306 0.07 2.34 7.85
CA PRO A 306 0.66 3.48 8.55
C PRO A 306 1.16 3.21 9.98
N ALA A 307 0.69 2.15 10.64
CA ALA A 307 1.14 1.79 11.99
C ALA A 307 2.38 0.87 12.01
N TYR A 308 2.73 0.27 10.88
CA TYR A 308 3.88 -0.64 10.81
C TYR A 308 5.20 0.08 11.09
N GLY A 309 5.93 -0.38 12.11
CA GLY A 309 7.18 0.23 12.54
C GLY A 309 7.02 1.61 13.19
N HIS A 310 5.78 2.06 13.43
CA HIS A 310 5.44 3.36 13.98
C HIS A 310 4.68 3.24 15.32
N THR A 311 4.82 2.12 16.04
CA THR A 311 4.21 1.92 17.35
C THR A 311 5.29 1.93 18.42
N ILE A 312 5.05 2.71 19.49
CA ILE A 312 5.94 2.84 20.63
C ILE A 312 5.17 2.41 21.89
N PHE A 313 5.69 1.41 22.59
CA PHE A 313 5.20 1.01 23.90
C PHE A 313 6.06 1.64 24.98
N THR A 314 5.49 2.52 25.79
CA THR A 314 6.21 3.22 26.86
C THR A 314 5.30 3.68 27.98
N ASN A 315 5.81 3.65 29.22
CA ASN A 315 5.19 4.30 30.38
C ASN A 315 5.82 5.67 30.68
N HIS A 316 6.73 6.14 29.81
CA HIS A 316 7.50 7.37 29.97
C HIS A 316 7.27 8.31 28.78
N LYS A 317 6.01 8.75 28.56
CA LYS A 317 5.65 9.67 27.48
C LYS A 317 6.45 10.99 27.51
N THR A 318 6.92 11.40 28.69
CA THR A 318 7.75 12.61 28.87
C THR A 318 9.13 12.52 28.18
N LEU A 319 9.58 11.33 27.79
CA LEU A 319 10.82 11.10 27.06
C LEU A 319 10.66 11.09 25.53
N LEU A 320 9.45 11.33 25.03
CA LEU A 320 9.19 11.40 23.59
C LEU A 320 9.65 12.76 23.04
N TYR A 321 10.63 12.70 22.14
CA TYR A 321 11.18 13.87 21.44
C TYR A 321 10.52 14.00 20.08
N GLY A 322 9.52 14.85 19.97
CA GLY A 322 8.80 15.12 18.73
C GLY A 322 8.17 16.52 18.79
N ASP A 323 7.43 16.89 17.76
CA ASP A 323 6.85 18.21 17.68
C ASP A 323 5.53 18.31 18.44
N TYR A 324 4.70 17.25 18.36
CA TYR A 324 3.37 17.21 18.96
C TYR A 324 3.10 15.87 19.64
N LEU A 325 2.31 15.93 20.72
CA LEU A 325 1.72 14.76 21.40
C LEU A 325 0.22 14.97 21.51
N ILE A 326 -0.58 14.11 20.90
CA ILE A 326 -2.04 14.05 21.07
C ILE A 326 -2.32 13.03 22.17
N ASP A 327 -2.81 13.48 23.30
CA ASP A 327 -3.05 12.68 24.50
C ASP A 327 -4.28 13.18 25.27
N ASP A 328 -4.97 12.31 25.99
CA ASP A 328 -6.08 12.65 26.89
C ASP A 328 -5.59 12.98 28.32
N GLU A 329 -4.34 12.65 28.65
CA GLU A 329 -3.69 12.99 29.91
C GLU A 329 -2.90 14.30 29.81
N ASP A 330 -2.61 14.92 30.98
CA ASP A 330 -1.75 16.10 31.08
C ASP A 330 -0.26 15.67 31.15
N VAL A 331 0.36 15.50 30.00
CA VAL A 331 1.75 15.05 29.89
C VAL A 331 2.68 16.25 29.77
N GLN A 332 3.57 16.44 30.72
CA GLN A 332 4.61 17.47 30.69
C GLN A 332 5.88 16.90 30.06
N GLY A 333 6.08 17.14 28.76
CA GLY A 333 7.21 16.63 27.97
C GLY A 333 7.80 17.68 27.05
N MET A 334 8.62 17.24 26.09
CA MET A 334 9.25 18.13 25.08
C MET A 334 8.28 18.48 23.94
N ALA A 335 7.38 17.58 23.61
CA ALA A 335 6.40 17.77 22.53
C ALA A 335 5.27 18.74 22.97
N THR A 336 4.75 19.51 22.01
CA THR A 336 3.56 20.35 22.23
C THR A 336 2.35 19.45 22.46
N LEU A 337 1.76 19.52 23.67
CA LEU A 337 0.61 18.73 24.03
C LEU A 337 -0.67 19.26 23.36
N ILE A 338 -1.32 18.41 22.60
CA ILE A 338 -2.68 18.58 22.07
C ILE A 338 -3.60 17.71 22.93
N ARG A 339 -4.18 18.31 23.98
CA ARG A 339 -4.94 17.55 24.96
C ARG A 339 -6.34 17.23 24.47
N TYR A 340 -6.54 15.99 24.05
CA TYR A 340 -7.83 15.45 23.59
C TYR A 340 -8.87 15.43 24.71
N GLY A 341 -10.13 15.72 24.40
CA GLY A 341 -11.24 15.74 25.34
C GLY A 341 -11.40 17.07 26.12
N THR A 342 -10.54 18.06 25.88
CA THR A 342 -10.70 19.42 26.44
C THR A 342 -11.68 20.26 25.60
N ASP A 343 -12.10 21.42 26.10
CA ASP A 343 -12.99 22.32 25.35
C ASP A 343 -12.38 22.78 24.02
N THR A 344 -11.05 22.91 23.93
CA THR A 344 -10.33 23.29 22.70
C THR A 344 -10.23 22.14 21.71
N PHE A 345 -9.97 20.91 22.19
CA PHE A 345 -9.77 19.72 21.37
C PHE A 345 -10.72 18.60 21.79
N LYS A 346 -12.01 18.91 21.78
CA LYS A 346 -13.05 18.01 22.26
C LYS A 346 -13.22 16.75 21.41
N THR A 347 -12.96 16.86 20.13
CA THR A 347 -13.10 15.78 19.13
C THR A 347 -11.95 15.79 18.15
N TRP A 348 -11.82 14.73 17.36
CA TRP A 348 -10.83 14.61 16.29
C TRP A 348 -11.03 15.65 15.19
N GLU A 349 -12.24 16.14 14.94
CA GLU A 349 -12.50 17.22 13.98
C GLU A 349 -11.81 18.53 14.41
N HIS A 350 -11.82 18.87 15.71
CA HIS A 350 -11.09 20.05 16.21
C HIS A 350 -9.60 19.93 16.03
N ILE A 351 -9.05 18.70 16.17
CA ILE A 351 -7.63 18.43 15.94
C ILE A 351 -7.29 18.58 14.45
N ILE A 352 -8.12 18.03 13.55
CA ILE A 352 -7.93 18.19 12.09
C ILE A 352 -7.94 19.68 11.73
N ASP A 353 -8.92 20.44 12.22
CA ASP A 353 -9.03 21.87 11.95
C ASP A 353 -7.79 22.64 12.43
N TYR A 354 -7.30 22.36 13.61
CA TYR A 354 -6.07 22.93 14.15
C TYR A 354 -4.86 22.70 13.20
N PHE A 355 -4.59 21.44 12.86
CA PHE A 355 -3.45 21.09 12.02
C PHE A 355 -3.61 21.56 10.57
N SER A 356 -4.83 21.64 10.05
CA SER A 356 -5.11 22.19 8.71
C SER A 356 -4.77 23.67 8.62
N ARG A 357 -4.95 24.43 9.71
CA ARG A 357 -4.56 25.85 9.78
C ARG A 357 -3.05 26.03 9.89
N LEU A 358 -2.33 25.12 10.54
CA LEU A 358 -0.87 25.17 10.63
C LEU A 358 -0.19 24.86 9.30
N GLY A 359 -0.73 23.94 8.51
CA GLY A 359 -0.19 23.55 7.20
C GLY A 359 -0.50 24.53 6.06
N GLY A 360 -1.25 25.60 6.31
CA GLY A 360 -1.64 26.62 5.33
C GLY A 360 -0.73 27.86 5.27
N GLN A 361 0.49 27.80 5.85
CA GLN A 361 1.47 28.87 5.79
C GLN A 361 2.59 28.57 4.80
#